data_3fb0ad0cce29d0b68eab590511735da8
#
_entry.id   3fb0ad0cce29d0b68eab590511735da8
#
_cell.length_a   1.000
_cell.length_b   1.000
_cell.length_c   1.000
_cell.angle_alpha   90.00
_cell.angle_beta   90.00
_cell.angle_gamma   90.00
#
_symmetry.space_group_name_H-M   'P 1'
#
loop_
_entity.id
_entity.type
_entity.pdbx_description
1 polymer ?
#
loop_
_entity_poly.entity_id
_entity_poly.type
_entity_poly.pdbx_seq_one_letter_code
_entity_poly.pdbx_strand_id
1 'polypeptide(L)'
;TGSADAFVEVGRLFDVYYSRSFKVVRVKTDAGLTAASYVLYQCGTPAPTTYDNGTALPTNAKFFSVPVQGVATSQTTTIGVLEQLGLRDKLKLVNPSSVHAPCVQALEENNTIAASHISSNSAYWHQAINNLGSSIDMVVTDPWNTGYSNSIKDVVFDNTAAGFSMLERTEKMKFLAMFFNKEAEASAYYADQVERWTYMSSMIAAAQGRGGVPTGYTCGWVTAS
;
A
#
# COMPACT_ATOMS: atom_id res chain seq x y z
N THR A 1 -33.23 5.32 10.19
CA THR A 1 -32.06 5.99 10.78
C THR A 1 -30.94 4.98 10.89
N GLY A 2 -30.29 4.68 9.76
CA GLY A 2 -29.07 3.87 9.74
C GLY A 2 -27.92 4.74 10.23
N SER A 3 -27.12 4.22 11.16
CA SER A 3 -25.89 4.86 11.60
C SER A 3 -24.90 4.91 10.44
N ALA A 4 -24.87 6.03 9.72
CA ALA A 4 -24.00 6.27 8.57
C ALA A 4 -22.53 6.48 8.98
N ASP A 5 -22.17 6.24 10.23
CA ASP A 5 -20.90 6.63 10.83
C ASP A 5 -20.01 5.45 11.26
N ALA A 6 -20.34 4.24 10.81
CA ALA A 6 -19.55 3.07 11.17
C ALA A 6 -18.38 2.88 10.22
N PHE A 7 -17.18 2.82 10.76
CA PHE A 7 -16.02 2.32 10.04
C PHE A 7 -16.23 0.85 9.68
N VAL A 8 -16.00 0.51 8.43
CA VAL A 8 -15.98 -0.88 7.98
C VAL A 8 -14.58 -1.40 8.16
N GLU A 9 -14.44 -2.48 8.92
CA GLU A 9 -13.17 -3.19 9.03
C GLU A 9 -12.89 -3.91 7.72
N VAL A 10 -11.80 -3.53 7.05
CA VAL A 10 -11.39 -4.12 5.77
C VAL A 10 -10.29 -5.17 5.99
N GLY A 11 -9.63 -5.11 7.14
CA GLY A 11 -8.60 -6.04 7.59
C GLY A 11 -8.16 -5.69 9.01
N ARG A 12 -7.32 -6.53 9.61
CA ARG A 12 -6.85 -6.30 10.98
C ARG A 12 -6.15 -4.96 11.16
N LEU A 13 -5.55 -4.41 10.09
CA LEU A 13 -4.62 -3.30 10.17
C LEU A 13 -5.16 -1.97 9.69
N PHE A 14 -6.35 -1.94 9.15
CA PHE A 14 -6.99 -0.68 8.76
C PHE A 14 -8.50 -0.83 8.69
N ASP A 15 -9.19 0.27 8.91
CA ASP A 15 -10.62 0.40 8.73
C ASP A 15 -10.95 1.64 7.88
N VAL A 16 -12.13 1.63 7.30
CA VAL A 16 -12.55 2.67 6.34
C VAL A 16 -13.95 3.17 6.68
N TYR A 17 -14.07 4.49 6.71
CA TYR A 17 -15.36 5.18 6.66
C TYR A 17 -15.63 5.62 5.22
N TYR A 18 -16.81 5.32 4.71
CA TYR A 18 -17.23 5.72 3.37
C TYR A 18 -18.31 6.80 3.44
N SER A 19 -18.07 7.91 2.71
CA SER A 19 -19.02 8.97 2.42
C SER A 19 -19.35 9.01 0.93
N ARG A 20 -20.21 9.94 0.52
CA ARG A 20 -20.58 10.11 -0.90
C ARG A 20 -19.42 10.58 -1.79
N SER A 21 -18.58 11.47 -1.26
CA SER A 21 -17.51 12.13 -2.02
C SER A 21 -16.10 11.90 -1.46
N PHE A 22 -16.00 11.21 -0.33
CA PHE A 22 -14.73 10.91 0.31
C PHE A 22 -14.78 9.61 1.13
N LYS A 23 -13.64 9.10 1.48
CA LYS A 23 -13.45 8.01 2.43
C LYS A 23 -12.34 8.38 3.41
N VAL A 24 -12.45 7.93 4.65
CA VAL A 24 -11.42 8.10 5.67
C VAL A 24 -10.84 6.75 6.00
N VAL A 25 -9.55 6.59 5.78
CA VAL A 25 -8.82 5.35 6.04
C VAL A 25 -8.00 5.54 7.30
N ARG A 26 -8.20 4.68 8.29
CA ARG A 26 -7.39 4.64 9.52
C ARG A 26 -6.52 3.40 9.50
N VAL A 27 -5.22 3.62 9.50
CA VAL A 27 -4.24 2.53 9.65
C VAL A 27 -4.02 2.29 11.13
N LYS A 28 -4.08 1.01 11.52
CA LYS A 28 -3.91 0.58 12.92
C LYS A 28 -2.51 0.02 13.14
N THR A 29 -2.00 0.17 14.34
CA THR A 29 -0.86 -0.60 14.85
C THR A 29 -1.29 -2.02 15.20
N ASP A 30 -0.34 -2.90 15.48
CA ASP A 30 -0.63 -4.25 15.99
C ASP A 30 -1.43 -4.24 17.30
N ALA A 31 -1.31 -3.18 18.09
CA ALA A 31 -2.08 -2.94 19.29
C ALA A 31 -3.49 -2.37 19.05
N GLY A 32 -3.91 -2.21 17.79
CA GLY A 32 -5.21 -1.66 17.40
C GLY A 32 -5.35 -0.14 17.52
N LEU A 33 -4.27 0.57 17.86
CA LEU A 33 -4.29 2.04 17.94
C LEU A 33 -4.14 2.64 16.54
N THR A 34 -4.75 3.82 16.30
CA THR A 34 -4.60 4.53 15.03
C THR A 34 -3.17 5.07 14.89
N ALA A 35 -2.45 4.55 13.90
CA ALA A 35 -1.09 4.98 13.55
C ALA A 35 -1.10 6.17 12.57
N ALA A 36 -2.02 6.16 11.61
CA ALA A 36 -2.17 7.21 10.59
C ALA A 36 -3.63 7.28 10.11
N SER A 37 -4.03 8.46 9.65
CA SER A 37 -5.33 8.68 9.02
C SER A 37 -5.16 9.39 7.69
N TYR A 38 -5.91 8.92 6.68
CA TYR A 38 -5.92 9.48 5.33
C TYR A 38 -7.35 9.81 4.92
N VAL A 39 -7.55 11.02 4.42
CA VAL A 39 -8.81 11.48 3.85
C VAL A 39 -8.66 11.48 2.33
N LEU A 40 -9.38 10.59 1.68
CA LEU A 40 -9.34 10.38 0.23
C LEU A 40 -10.62 10.95 -0.36
N TYR A 41 -10.54 12.09 -1.03
CA TYR A 41 -11.71 12.77 -1.59
C TYR A 41 -11.69 12.75 -3.12
N GLN A 42 -12.88 12.70 -3.70
CA GLN A 42 -13.07 12.59 -5.15
C GLN A 42 -12.46 13.78 -5.87
N CYS A 43 -11.69 13.54 -6.91
CA CYS A 43 -11.18 14.59 -7.80
C CYS A 43 -12.35 15.46 -8.32
N GLY A 44 -12.15 16.78 -8.29
CA GLY A 44 -13.19 17.74 -8.67
C GLY A 44 -14.18 18.12 -7.57
N THR A 45 -14.07 17.51 -6.38
CA THR A 45 -14.83 17.95 -5.19
C THR A 45 -13.94 18.72 -4.22
N PRO A 46 -14.50 19.64 -3.41
CA PRO A 46 -13.74 20.29 -2.33
C PRO A 46 -13.30 19.26 -1.29
N ALA A 47 -12.13 19.48 -0.70
CA ALA A 47 -11.68 18.67 0.42
C ALA A 47 -12.68 18.77 1.59
N PRO A 48 -13.10 17.64 2.18
CA PRO A 48 -14.05 17.67 3.29
C PRO A 48 -13.40 18.25 4.55
N THR A 49 -14.20 18.89 5.39
CA THR A 49 -13.78 19.45 6.69
C THR A 49 -14.33 18.67 7.87
N THR A 50 -15.42 17.93 7.66
CA THR A 50 -16.13 17.13 8.66
C THR A 50 -16.57 15.79 8.08
N TYR A 51 -16.91 14.87 8.95
CA TYR A 51 -17.71 13.68 8.59
C TYR A 51 -19.14 14.11 8.21
N ASP A 52 -19.93 13.19 7.64
CA ASP A 52 -21.31 13.44 7.24
C ASP A 52 -22.22 13.82 8.43
N ASN A 53 -21.88 13.39 9.64
CA ASN A 53 -22.58 13.71 10.88
C ASN A 53 -22.14 15.06 11.50
N GLY A 54 -21.25 15.80 10.83
CA GLY A 54 -20.75 17.10 11.29
C GLY A 54 -19.59 17.03 12.30
N THR A 55 -19.14 15.84 12.71
CA THR A 55 -17.95 15.73 13.57
C THR A 55 -16.68 16.07 12.81
N ALA A 56 -15.67 16.59 13.51
CA ALA A 56 -14.39 16.95 12.91
C ALA A 56 -13.62 15.72 12.41
N LEU A 57 -13.00 15.82 11.24
CA LEU A 57 -12.06 14.83 10.75
C LEU A 57 -10.81 14.75 11.65
N PRO A 58 -10.03 13.63 11.62
CA PRO A 58 -8.84 13.50 12.44
C PRO A 58 -7.85 14.65 12.17
N THR A 59 -7.37 15.30 13.23
CA THR A 59 -6.53 16.52 13.16
C THR A 59 -5.23 16.30 12.39
N ASN A 60 -4.68 15.08 12.42
CA ASN A 60 -3.43 14.73 11.75
C ASN A 60 -3.66 13.94 10.44
N ALA A 61 -4.88 13.97 9.90
CA ALA A 61 -5.16 13.28 8.66
C ALA A 61 -4.45 13.94 7.48
N LYS A 62 -3.90 13.13 6.60
CA LYS A 62 -3.37 13.59 5.31
C LYS A 62 -4.44 13.46 4.24
N PHE A 63 -4.55 14.48 3.40
CA PHE A 63 -5.59 14.61 2.39
C PHE A 63 -5.06 14.30 0.99
N PHE A 64 -5.80 13.45 0.26
CA PHE A 64 -5.46 13.07 -1.11
C PHE A 64 -6.69 13.19 -2.01
N SER A 65 -6.52 13.85 -3.15
CA SER A 65 -7.49 13.81 -4.24
C SER A 65 -7.34 12.48 -4.97
N VAL A 66 -8.41 11.71 -5.14
CA VAL A 66 -8.38 10.39 -5.77
C VAL A 66 -9.23 10.35 -7.04
N PRO A 67 -8.81 9.55 -8.05
CA PRO A 67 -7.66 8.65 -8.08
C PRO A 67 -6.33 9.39 -8.23
N VAL A 68 -5.30 8.94 -7.49
CA VAL A 68 -3.92 9.42 -7.58
C VAL A 68 -3.36 9.18 -8.98
N GLN A 69 -2.61 10.14 -9.52
CA GLN A 69 -2.04 10.07 -10.87
C GLN A 69 -0.51 9.94 -10.89
N GLY A 70 0.15 10.31 -9.79
CA GLY A 70 1.61 10.26 -9.72
C GLY A 70 2.12 9.72 -8.39
N VAL A 71 2.91 8.66 -8.47
CA VAL A 71 3.48 7.95 -7.32
C VAL A 71 4.99 7.97 -7.35
N ALA A 72 5.59 8.37 -6.24
CA ALA A 72 6.99 8.10 -5.94
C ALA A 72 7.10 6.98 -4.90
N THR A 73 7.97 6.02 -5.10
CA THR A 73 8.20 4.95 -4.12
C THR A 73 9.64 4.44 -4.13
N SER A 74 10.14 4.17 -2.92
CA SER A 74 11.42 3.50 -2.72
C SER A 74 11.28 1.99 -2.47
N GLN A 75 10.05 1.46 -2.50
CA GLN A 75 9.75 0.11 -2.06
C GLN A 75 9.43 -0.84 -3.21
N THR A 76 10.10 -1.97 -3.26
CA THR A 76 9.80 -3.07 -4.19
C THR A 76 8.36 -3.57 -4.04
N THR A 77 7.87 -3.68 -2.80
CA THR A 77 6.52 -4.19 -2.50
C THR A 77 5.43 -3.28 -3.06
N THR A 78 5.61 -1.96 -2.99
CA THR A 78 4.68 -1.00 -3.60
C THR A 78 4.63 -1.15 -5.12
N ILE A 79 5.80 -1.31 -5.77
CA ILE A 79 5.88 -1.53 -7.22
C ILE A 79 5.08 -2.76 -7.61
N GLY A 80 5.27 -3.89 -6.90
CA GLY A 80 4.52 -5.12 -7.17
C GLY A 80 3.01 -4.96 -7.03
N VAL A 81 2.54 -4.22 -6.02
CA VAL A 81 1.10 -3.94 -5.84
C VAL A 81 0.56 -3.08 -6.99
N LEU A 82 1.29 -2.03 -7.40
CA LEU A 82 0.86 -1.17 -8.51
C LEU A 82 0.81 -1.96 -9.84
N GLU A 83 1.77 -2.84 -10.09
CA GLU A 83 1.75 -3.72 -11.26
C GLU A 83 0.54 -4.65 -11.24
N GLN A 84 0.27 -5.28 -10.09
CA GLN A 84 -0.86 -6.19 -9.92
C GLN A 84 -2.22 -5.50 -10.12
N LEU A 85 -2.32 -4.21 -9.76
CA LEU A 85 -3.52 -3.40 -9.97
C LEU A 85 -3.59 -2.75 -11.35
N GLY A 86 -2.61 -2.98 -12.24
CA GLY A 86 -2.54 -2.35 -13.55
C GLY A 86 -2.21 -0.86 -13.53
N LEU A 87 -1.52 -0.39 -12.51
CA LEU A 87 -1.24 1.03 -12.23
C LEU A 87 0.24 1.41 -12.48
N ARG A 88 0.94 0.66 -13.31
CA ARG A 88 2.36 0.93 -13.63
C ARG A 88 2.58 2.34 -14.22
N ASP A 89 1.64 2.84 -14.99
CA ASP A 89 1.65 4.19 -15.57
C ASP A 89 1.62 5.31 -14.54
N LYS A 90 1.21 5.00 -13.30
CA LYS A 90 1.21 5.96 -12.19
C LYS A 90 2.57 6.12 -11.53
N LEU A 91 3.52 5.22 -11.75
CA LEU A 91 4.90 5.38 -11.28
C LEU A 91 5.57 6.57 -11.96
N LYS A 92 6.12 7.49 -11.16
CA LYS A 92 6.84 8.68 -11.64
C LYS A 92 8.28 8.75 -11.13
N LEU A 93 8.53 8.17 -9.94
CA LEU A 93 9.86 8.15 -9.34
C LEU A 93 10.05 6.83 -8.58
N VAL A 94 11.16 6.16 -8.83
CA VAL A 94 11.54 4.92 -8.15
C VAL A 94 12.97 5.00 -7.61
N ASN A 95 13.26 4.16 -6.61
CA ASN A 95 14.63 3.86 -6.23
C ASN A 95 15.12 2.67 -7.08
N PRO A 96 16.12 2.86 -7.96
CA PRO A 96 16.58 1.79 -8.86
C PRO A 96 17.02 0.53 -8.14
N SER A 97 17.60 0.66 -6.94
CA SER A 97 18.02 -0.48 -6.12
C SER A 97 16.84 -1.36 -5.64
N SER A 98 15.62 -0.86 -5.74
CA SER A 98 14.39 -1.56 -5.35
C SER A 98 13.57 -2.05 -6.54
N VAL A 99 14.05 -1.83 -7.77
CA VAL A 99 13.32 -2.20 -9.00
C VAL A 99 13.81 -3.56 -9.47
N HIS A 100 12.98 -4.58 -9.30
CA HIS A 100 13.25 -5.94 -9.78
C HIS A 100 12.29 -6.37 -10.90
N ALA A 101 11.25 -5.59 -11.17
CA ALA A 101 10.28 -5.86 -12.23
C ALA A 101 10.85 -5.45 -13.60
N PRO A 102 11.03 -6.37 -14.57
CA PRO A 102 11.66 -6.05 -15.86
C PRO A 102 10.95 -4.95 -16.63
N CYS A 103 9.60 -4.90 -16.54
CA CYS A 103 8.82 -3.86 -17.20
C CYS A 103 9.08 -2.46 -16.60
N VAL A 104 9.33 -2.37 -15.29
CA VAL A 104 9.66 -1.08 -14.64
C VAL A 104 11.09 -0.69 -14.93
N GLN A 105 12.03 -1.64 -14.99
CA GLN A 105 13.41 -1.41 -15.43
C GLN A 105 13.43 -0.82 -16.85
N ALA A 106 12.65 -1.38 -17.77
CA ALA A 106 12.55 -0.83 -19.12
C ALA A 106 11.98 0.61 -19.17
N LEU A 107 11.04 0.95 -18.28
CA LEU A 107 10.54 2.34 -18.18
C LEU A 107 11.61 3.29 -17.62
N GLU A 108 12.43 2.84 -16.70
CA GLU A 108 13.57 3.59 -16.17
C GLU A 108 14.64 3.80 -17.25
N GLU A 109 15.07 2.74 -17.92
CA GLU A 109 16.06 2.77 -19.00
C GLU A 109 15.65 3.72 -20.14
N ASN A 110 14.36 3.75 -20.46
CA ASN A 110 13.79 4.64 -21.46
C ASN A 110 13.47 6.06 -20.94
N ASN A 111 13.86 6.40 -19.73
CA ASN A 111 13.57 7.67 -19.07
C ASN A 111 12.07 8.05 -19.03
N THR A 112 11.18 7.05 -19.05
CA THR A 112 9.72 7.25 -18.90
C THR A 112 9.34 7.54 -17.45
N ILE A 113 10.10 6.98 -16.52
CA ILE A 113 10.01 7.28 -15.08
C ILE A 113 11.36 7.79 -14.59
N ALA A 114 11.33 8.67 -13.59
CA ALA A 114 12.55 9.16 -12.96
C ALA A 114 13.10 8.11 -11.97
N ALA A 115 14.42 8.10 -11.85
CA ALA A 115 15.12 7.24 -10.92
C ALA A 115 16.00 8.08 -9.98
N SER A 116 15.97 7.78 -8.69
CA SER A 116 16.85 8.41 -7.70
C SER A 116 17.23 7.39 -6.64
N HIS A 117 18.53 7.22 -6.46
CA HIS A 117 19.04 6.35 -5.41
C HIS A 117 18.78 6.95 -4.03
N ILE A 118 18.18 6.13 -3.16
CA ILE A 118 18.17 6.40 -1.73
C ILE A 118 19.48 5.84 -1.18
N SER A 119 20.46 6.72 -1.08
CA SER A 119 21.71 6.43 -0.36
C SER A 119 21.57 6.85 1.11
N SER A 120 22.62 6.79 1.87
CA SER A 120 22.71 7.35 3.23
C SER A 120 22.32 8.85 3.32
N ASN A 121 22.19 9.52 2.20
CA ASN A 121 21.74 10.91 2.10
C ASN A 121 20.40 10.97 1.35
N SER A 122 19.30 11.18 2.09
CA SER A 122 17.95 11.35 1.55
C SER A 122 17.77 12.63 0.69
N ALA A 123 18.76 13.54 0.67
CA ALA A 123 18.66 14.81 -0.03
C ALA A 123 18.40 14.65 -1.54
N TYR A 124 19.02 13.66 -2.18
CA TYR A 124 18.80 13.39 -3.61
C TYR A 124 17.38 12.93 -3.91
N TRP A 125 16.83 12.11 -3.03
CA TRP A 125 15.43 11.65 -3.15
C TRP A 125 14.45 12.83 -3.00
N HIS A 126 14.65 13.67 -1.98
CA HIS A 126 13.85 14.88 -1.78
C HIS A 126 13.97 15.85 -2.96
N GLN A 127 15.18 16.03 -3.49
CA GLN A 127 15.39 16.86 -4.67
C GLN A 127 14.66 16.32 -5.89
N ALA A 128 14.69 15.01 -6.12
CA ALA A 128 13.96 14.37 -7.23
C ALA A 128 12.44 14.56 -7.09
N ILE A 129 11.88 14.38 -5.89
CA ILE A 129 10.46 14.66 -5.62
C ILE A 129 10.14 16.14 -5.90
N ASN A 130 10.98 17.06 -5.43
CA ASN A 130 10.77 18.50 -5.64
C ASN A 130 10.85 18.89 -7.12
N ASN A 131 11.77 18.30 -7.88
CA ASN A 131 11.90 18.54 -9.32
C ASN A 131 10.69 18.05 -10.11
N LEU A 132 10.08 16.94 -9.69
CA LEU A 132 8.86 16.40 -10.31
C LEU A 132 7.60 17.17 -9.86
N GLY A 133 7.64 17.87 -8.73
CA GLY A 133 6.64 18.83 -8.27
C GLY A 133 5.22 18.28 -8.27
N SER A 134 4.36 18.88 -9.10
CA SER A 134 2.95 18.50 -9.23
C SER A 134 2.72 17.15 -9.94
N SER A 135 3.74 16.57 -10.55
CA SER A 135 3.63 15.22 -11.13
C SER A 135 3.58 14.11 -10.07
N ILE A 136 3.92 14.43 -8.82
CA ILE A 136 3.84 13.51 -7.69
C ILE A 136 2.67 13.92 -6.80
N ASP A 137 1.66 13.06 -6.70
CA ASP A 137 0.53 13.22 -5.80
C ASP A 137 0.75 12.47 -4.47
N MET A 138 1.49 11.36 -4.51
CA MET A 138 1.70 10.47 -3.38
C MET A 138 3.12 9.94 -3.33
N VAL A 139 3.70 9.95 -2.14
CA VAL A 139 5.00 9.31 -1.85
C VAL A 139 4.76 8.14 -0.92
N VAL A 140 5.01 6.92 -1.40
CA VAL A 140 4.85 5.71 -0.58
C VAL A 140 6.17 5.36 0.06
N THR A 141 6.17 5.33 1.39
CA THR A 141 7.33 5.02 2.23
C THR A 141 7.04 3.85 3.15
N ASP A 142 8.07 3.25 3.69
CA ASP A 142 7.97 2.30 4.80
C ASP A 142 8.14 3.01 6.16
N PRO A 143 7.76 2.36 7.28
CA PRO A 143 7.89 2.96 8.61
C PRO A 143 9.34 3.28 9.02
N TRP A 144 10.31 2.60 8.40
CA TRP A 144 11.73 2.75 8.71
C TRP A 144 12.36 3.95 7.98
N ASN A 145 11.72 4.39 6.90
CA ASN A 145 12.19 5.43 6.00
C ASN A 145 11.28 6.66 5.96
N THR A 146 10.56 6.94 7.03
CA THR A 146 9.65 8.11 7.12
C THR A 146 10.36 9.45 7.00
N GLY A 147 11.69 9.48 7.21
CA GLY A 147 12.52 10.67 6.99
C GLY A 147 12.80 11.00 5.51
N TYR A 148 12.39 10.15 4.58
CA TYR A 148 12.63 10.38 3.14
C TYR A 148 11.59 11.29 2.48
N SER A 149 10.54 11.59 3.18
CA SER A 149 9.62 12.63 2.74
C SER A 149 9.17 13.49 3.91
N ASN A 150 9.34 14.77 3.76
CA ASN A 150 8.89 15.81 4.68
C ASN A 150 7.54 16.39 4.22
N SER A 151 6.76 15.62 3.45
CA SER A 151 5.63 16.15 2.73
C SER A 151 4.31 15.62 3.30
N ILE A 152 3.28 16.45 3.18
CA ILE A 152 1.89 16.07 3.45
C ILE A 152 1.38 14.95 2.52
N LYS A 153 2.17 14.59 1.50
CA LYS A 153 1.87 13.55 0.49
C LYS A 153 2.35 12.15 0.90
N ASP A 154 2.90 11.97 2.09
CA ASP A 154 3.46 10.66 2.50
C ASP A 154 2.37 9.69 2.91
N VAL A 155 2.46 8.50 2.35
CA VAL A 155 1.69 7.34 2.74
C VAL A 155 2.64 6.27 3.26
N VAL A 156 2.45 5.85 4.50
CA VAL A 156 3.22 4.78 5.10
C VAL A 156 2.57 3.45 4.74
N PHE A 157 3.30 2.63 3.98
CA PHE A 157 2.86 1.31 3.56
C PHE A 157 3.85 0.25 4.06
N ASP A 158 3.56 -0.31 5.23
CA ASP A 158 4.36 -1.39 5.79
C ASP A 158 3.81 -2.75 5.35
N ASN A 159 4.52 -3.42 4.48
CA ASN A 159 4.20 -4.78 4.04
C ASN A 159 5.23 -5.81 4.51
N THR A 160 6.19 -5.40 5.34
CA THR A 160 7.33 -6.21 5.75
C THR A 160 7.35 -6.55 7.24
N ALA A 161 6.44 -5.96 8.04
CA ALA A 161 6.43 -6.18 9.49
C ALA A 161 6.39 -7.66 9.84
N ALA A 162 7.21 -8.04 10.79
CA ALA A 162 7.22 -9.39 11.34
C ALA A 162 5.85 -9.68 12.00
N GLY A 163 5.33 -10.88 11.80
CA GLY A 163 4.05 -11.29 12.37
C GLY A 163 2.86 -11.24 11.42
N PHE A 164 3.01 -10.68 10.21
CA PHE A 164 1.96 -10.80 9.19
C PHE A 164 2.03 -12.13 8.45
N SER A 165 0.90 -12.81 8.38
CA SER A 165 0.72 -13.96 7.50
C SER A 165 0.79 -13.52 6.03
N MET A 166 0.97 -14.48 5.12
CA MET A 166 0.96 -14.22 3.67
C MET A 166 -0.35 -13.59 3.21
N LEU A 167 -1.48 -14.03 3.75
CA LEU A 167 -2.79 -13.46 3.43
C LEU A 167 -2.95 -12.03 3.94
N GLU A 168 -2.50 -11.71 5.16
CA GLU A 168 -2.52 -10.34 5.68
C GLU A 168 -1.66 -9.40 4.85
N ARG A 169 -0.49 -9.86 4.36
CA ARG A 169 0.34 -9.07 3.43
C ARG A 169 -0.39 -8.80 2.12
N THR A 170 -1.09 -9.80 1.59
CA THR A 170 -1.90 -9.65 0.37
C THR A 170 -3.08 -8.71 0.60
N GLU A 171 -3.72 -8.79 1.77
CA GLU A 171 -4.84 -7.92 2.12
C GLU A 171 -4.47 -6.43 2.18
N LYS A 172 -3.24 -6.11 2.58
CA LYS A 172 -2.72 -4.73 2.57
C LYS A 172 -2.76 -4.05 1.20
N MET A 173 -2.80 -4.81 0.11
CA MET A 173 -3.04 -4.28 -1.23
C MET A 173 -4.33 -3.46 -1.30
N LYS A 174 -5.39 -3.86 -0.56
CA LYS A 174 -6.67 -3.14 -0.50
C LYS A 174 -6.48 -1.71 0.02
N PHE A 175 -5.60 -1.51 1.01
CA PHE A 175 -5.28 -0.17 1.51
C PHE A 175 -4.71 0.73 0.41
N LEU A 176 -3.70 0.25 -0.31
CA LEU A 176 -3.09 1.05 -1.39
C LEU A 176 -4.07 1.28 -2.55
N ALA A 177 -4.90 0.28 -2.87
CA ALA A 177 -5.92 0.37 -3.91
C ALA A 177 -6.94 1.50 -3.70
N MET A 178 -7.22 1.88 -2.45
CA MET A 178 -8.15 2.96 -2.11
C MET A 178 -7.73 4.32 -2.67
N PHE A 179 -6.43 4.57 -2.81
CA PHE A 179 -5.91 5.81 -3.38
C PHE A 179 -6.12 5.90 -4.89
N PHE A 180 -6.52 4.80 -5.53
CA PHE A 180 -6.73 4.70 -6.97
C PHE A 180 -8.18 4.34 -7.34
N ASN A 181 -9.09 4.23 -6.36
CA ASN A 181 -10.46 3.72 -6.56
C ASN A 181 -10.47 2.31 -7.19
N LYS A 182 -9.53 1.44 -6.75
CA LYS A 182 -9.33 0.06 -7.23
C LYS A 182 -9.68 -0.99 -6.16
N GLU A 183 -10.58 -0.66 -5.25
CA GLU A 183 -10.97 -1.54 -4.14
C GLU A 183 -11.60 -2.84 -4.62
N ALA A 184 -12.40 -2.77 -5.68
CA ALA A 184 -13.06 -3.95 -6.24
C ALA A 184 -12.04 -4.94 -6.81
N GLU A 185 -11.07 -4.43 -7.58
CA GLU A 185 -10.01 -5.24 -8.18
C GLU A 185 -9.10 -5.86 -7.10
N ALA A 186 -8.73 -5.07 -6.09
CA ALA A 186 -7.93 -5.57 -4.98
C ALA A 186 -8.66 -6.62 -4.14
N SER A 187 -9.97 -6.44 -3.94
CA SER A 187 -10.80 -7.40 -3.21
C SER A 187 -10.98 -8.71 -3.99
N ALA A 188 -11.17 -8.63 -5.30
CA ALA A 188 -11.26 -9.80 -6.17
C ALA A 188 -9.95 -10.59 -6.19
N TYR A 189 -8.81 -9.88 -6.31
CA TYR A 189 -7.50 -10.50 -6.25
C TYR A 189 -7.26 -11.20 -4.89
N TYR A 190 -7.59 -10.53 -3.79
CA TYR A 190 -7.45 -11.10 -2.46
C TYR A 190 -8.31 -12.36 -2.29
N ALA A 191 -9.56 -12.35 -2.75
CA ALA A 191 -10.45 -13.50 -2.68
C ALA A 191 -9.89 -14.71 -3.45
N ASP A 192 -9.34 -14.50 -4.66
CA ASP A 192 -8.64 -15.56 -5.43
C ASP A 192 -7.45 -16.13 -4.67
N GLN A 193 -6.65 -15.26 -4.01
CA GLN A 193 -5.51 -15.73 -3.22
C GLN A 193 -5.94 -16.55 -1.98
N VAL A 194 -7.03 -16.17 -1.31
CA VAL A 194 -7.61 -16.92 -0.19
C VAL A 194 -8.09 -18.31 -0.66
N GLU A 195 -8.77 -18.36 -1.79
CA GLU A 195 -9.25 -19.63 -2.37
C GLU A 195 -8.08 -20.55 -2.70
N ARG A 196 -7.05 -20.06 -3.39
CA ARG A 196 -5.83 -20.82 -3.73
C ARG A 196 -5.10 -21.31 -2.48
N TRP A 197 -4.95 -20.46 -1.49
CA TRP A 197 -4.33 -20.81 -0.22
C TRP A 197 -5.09 -21.93 0.49
N THR A 198 -6.42 -21.81 0.56
CA THR A 198 -7.30 -22.81 1.19
C THR A 198 -7.21 -24.15 0.47
N TYR A 199 -7.25 -24.13 -0.87
CA TYR A 199 -7.10 -25.32 -1.69
C TYR A 199 -5.74 -26.00 -1.45
N MET A 200 -4.64 -25.27 -1.55
CA MET A 200 -3.31 -25.85 -1.33
C MET A 200 -3.15 -26.38 0.11
N SER A 201 -3.65 -25.67 1.10
CA SER A 201 -3.61 -26.12 2.50
C SER A 201 -4.38 -27.43 2.70
N SER A 202 -5.54 -27.58 2.07
CA SER A 202 -6.33 -28.80 2.12
C SER A 202 -5.61 -29.99 1.44
N MET A 203 -4.95 -29.74 0.32
CA MET A 203 -4.14 -30.74 -0.40
C MET A 203 -2.97 -31.23 0.45
N ILE A 204 -2.26 -30.32 1.11
CA ILE A 204 -1.14 -30.65 2.00
C ILE A 204 -1.65 -31.45 3.21
N ALA A 205 -2.73 -31.04 3.85
CA ALA A 205 -3.32 -31.76 4.98
C ALA A 205 -3.74 -33.20 4.59
N ALA A 206 -4.36 -33.34 3.42
CA ALA A 206 -4.74 -34.67 2.88
C ALA A 206 -3.52 -35.57 2.55
N ALA A 207 -2.43 -34.97 2.07
CA ALA A 207 -1.19 -35.70 1.80
C ALA A 207 -0.47 -36.13 3.10
N GLN A 208 -0.44 -35.27 4.10
CA GLN A 208 0.10 -35.55 5.44
C GLN A 208 -0.66 -36.70 6.12
N GLY A 209 -1.99 -36.71 6.04
CA GLY A 209 -2.84 -37.77 6.58
C GLY A 209 -2.58 -39.15 5.94
N ARG A 210 -2.02 -39.16 4.73
CA ARG A 210 -1.62 -40.39 4.04
C ARG A 210 -0.16 -40.81 4.27
N GLY A 211 0.58 -40.09 5.13
CA GLY A 211 1.98 -40.40 5.44
C GLY A 211 2.96 -40.04 4.32
N GLY A 212 2.50 -39.34 3.27
CA GLY A 212 3.30 -39.03 2.08
C GLY A 212 4.14 -37.76 2.11
N VAL A 213 3.98 -36.92 3.14
CA VAL A 213 4.71 -35.65 3.25
C VAL A 213 5.34 -35.53 4.64
N PRO A 214 6.63 -35.18 4.74
CA PRO A 214 7.28 -34.93 6.01
C PRO A 214 6.59 -33.83 6.80
N THR A 215 6.49 -33.95 8.11
CA THR A 215 5.73 -33.05 9.02
C THR A 215 6.45 -31.74 9.38
N GLY A 216 7.59 -31.45 8.80
CA GLY A 216 8.28 -30.18 9.04
C GLY A 216 9.50 -29.98 8.15
N TYR A 217 9.55 -28.80 7.52
CA TYR A 217 10.76 -28.27 6.90
C TYR A 217 11.13 -26.99 7.60
N THR A 218 12.38 -26.87 8.01
CA THR A 218 12.93 -25.59 8.47
C THR A 218 13.64 -24.95 7.28
N CYS A 219 13.12 -23.83 6.76
CA CYS A 219 13.82 -23.02 5.80
C CYS A 219 14.75 -22.07 6.53
N GLY A 220 16.06 -22.22 6.34
CA GLY A 220 17.06 -21.26 6.82
C GLY A 220 17.38 -20.24 5.73
N TRP A 221 17.53 -18.97 6.13
CA TRP A 221 18.13 -17.96 5.26
C TRP A 221 19.63 -18.15 5.24
N VAL A 222 20.20 -18.35 4.05
CA VAL A 222 21.65 -18.33 3.85
C VAL A 222 22.01 -16.90 3.46
N THR A 223 22.68 -16.19 4.33
CA THR A 223 23.34 -14.92 3.97
C THR A 223 24.67 -15.28 3.30
N ALA A 224 24.87 -14.87 2.06
CA ALA A 224 26.18 -14.91 1.44
C ALA A 224 27.10 -13.93 2.19
N SER A 225 28.19 -14.47 2.72
CA SER A 225 29.31 -13.71 3.34
C SER A 225 30.19 -13.08 2.28
#